data_298344b7df31ffa07a3b6aace73d1f9a
#
_entry.id   298344b7df31ffa07a3b6aace73d1f9a
#
_cell.length_a   1.000
_cell.length_b   1.000
_cell.length_c   1.000
_cell.angle_alpha   90.00
_cell.angle_beta   90.00
_cell.angle_gamma   90.00
#
_symmetry.space_group_name_H-M   'P 1'
#
loop_
_entity.id
_entity.type
_entity.pdbx_description
1 polymer ?
#
loop_
_entity_poly.entity_id
_entity_poly.type
_entity_poly.pdbx_seq_one_letter_code
_entity_poly.pdbx_strand_id
1 'polypeptide(L)'
;MKTVLIHGKDDLRIEEVPTPEPGPGQVRLKMAYAGICGSDLHYYFEGANGAFVVREPLCPGHEVSGTVDADPSGRLVPGTPVTVHPATFGECLPGLEGHRHLWPRGAYLGSASTWPHTQGGMSEYLIVEAGMVRPLPEGLSLADAALAEPLAVGLHGIAVAGGVAGKRVLVSGSGPIGLLAAAGALASGAAEVTCTDVLPGPLERARALGVQHTLRVGADELPAESYDVVLECSGVPAAINACIAAVRRAGVIAQIGMTSAGPKPVDLATL
;
A
#
# COMPACT_ATOMS: atom_id res chain seq x y z
N MET A 1 -5.65 13.66 23.23
CA MET A 1 -5.39 12.36 22.63
C MET A 1 -3.90 12.18 22.37
N LYS A 2 -3.41 10.95 22.45
CA LYS A 2 -2.03 10.64 22.03
C LYS A 2 -1.95 10.50 20.53
N THR A 3 -0.85 11.00 19.96
CA THR A 3 -0.54 10.88 18.54
C THR A 3 0.96 10.67 18.33
N VAL A 4 1.32 9.91 17.32
CA VAL A 4 2.70 9.77 16.85
C VAL A 4 2.96 10.92 15.88
N LEU A 5 4.05 11.66 16.07
CA LEU A 5 4.45 12.76 15.21
C LEU A 5 5.90 12.59 14.76
N ILE A 6 6.12 12.68 13.46
CA ILE A 6 7.45 12.77 12.85
C ILE A 6 7.74 14.26 12.65
N HIS A 7 8.74 14.79 13.36
CA HIS A 7 9.17 16.19 13.27
C HIS A 7 10.25 16.40 12.21
N GLY A 8 10.84 15.33 11.71
CA GLY A 8 11.87 15.30 10.71
C GLY A 8 12.69 14.01 10.81
N LYS A 9 13.84 14.01 10.15
CA LYS A 9 14.73 12.85 10.14
C LYS A 9 15.14 12.44 11.57
N ASP A 10 14.94 11.15 11.89
CA ASP A 10 15.25 10.50 13.17
C ASP A 10 14.57 11.13 14.41
N ASP A 11 13.53 11.97 14.18
CA ASP A 11 12.78 12.65 15.26
C ASP A 11 11.31 12.24 15.21
N LEU A 12 10.97 11.17 15.94
CA LEU A 12 9.62 10.68 16.15
C LEU A 12 9.28 10.84 17.63
N ARG A 13 8.10 11.42 17.90
CA ARG A 13 7.61 11.69 19.25
C ARG A 13 6.19 11.19 19.42
N ILE A 14 5.85 10.80 20.65
CA ILE A 14 4.46 10.58 21.06
C ILE A 14 4.04 11.80 21.88
N GLU A 15 3.09 12.55 21.36
CA GLU A 15 2.62 13.80 21.97
C GLU A 15 1.15 13.73 22.33
N GLU A 16 0.76 14.53 23.32
CA GLU A 16 -0.63 14.76 23.64
C GLU A 16 -1.14 16.03 22.98
N VAL A 17 -2.15 15.88 22.14
CA VAL A 17 -2.81 16.98 21.43
C VAL A 17 -4.30 17.00 21.74
N PRO A 18 -5.00 18.14 21.55
CA PRO A 18 -6.46 18.17 21.67
C PRO A 18 -7.11 17.13 20.77
N THR A 19 -8.16 16.47 21.27
CA THR A 19 -8.98 15.58 20.42
C THR A 19 -9.74 16.44 19.41
N PRO A 20 -9.61 16.19 18.10
CA PRO A 20 -10.26 17.00 17.09
C PRO A 20 -11.77 16.73 17.05
N GLU A 21 -12.57 17.74 16.72
CA GLU A 21 -14.00 17.60 16.50
C GLU A 21 -14.34 17.56 15.00
N PRO A 22 -15.23 16.64 14.58
CA PRO A 22 -15.60 16.53 13.17
C PRO A 22 -16.48 17.71 12.73
N GLY A 23 -16.11 18.35 11.63
CA GLY A 23 -16.92 19.34 10.96
C GLY A 23 -18.02 18.74 10.07
N PRO A 24 -18.80 19.57 9.35
CA PRO A 24 -19.78 19.10 8.39
C PRO A 24 -19.15 18.22 7.32
N GLY A 25 -19.72 17.04 7.06
CA GLY A 25 -19.21 16.08 6.08
C GLY A 25 -18.05 15.22 6.57
N GLN A 26 -17.57 15.43 7.80
CA GLN A 26 -16.48 14.68 8.41
C GLN A 26 -16.98 13.69 9.46
N VAL A 27 -16.15 12.67 9.70
CA VAL A 27 -16.39 11.63 10.71
C VAL A 27 -15.15 11.51 11.56
N ARG A 28 -15.35 11.43 12.89
CA ARG A 28 -14.28 11.07 13.81
C ARG A 28 -14.28 9.56 14.02
N LEU A 29 -13.13 8.97 13.84
CA LEU A 29 -12.89 7.55 14.07
C LEU A 29 -12.03 7.38 15.32
N LYS A 30 -12.35 6.38 16.15
CA LYS A 30 -11.49 5.88 17.20
C LYS A 30 -10.62 4.78 16.60
N MET A 31 -9.33 5.02 16.55
CA MET A 31 -8.39 4.11 15.90
C MET A 31 -8.11 2.87 16.76
N ALA A 32 -8.02 1.71 16.11
CA ALA A 32 -7.69 0.44 16.75
C ALA A 32 -6.37 -0.12 16.25
N TYR A 33 -6.15 -0.08 14.94
CA TYR A 33 -4.92 -0.57 14.29
C TYR A 33 -4.46 0.43 13.23
N ALA A 34 -3.14 0.57 13.15
CA ALA A 34 -2.45 1.27 12.07
C ALA A 34 -1.26 0.43 11.63
N GLY A 35 -1.18 0.08 10.36
CA GLY A 35 -0.01 -0.56 9.74
C GLY A 35 1.13 0.45 9.60
N ILE A 36 2.34 -0.07 9.39
CA ILE A 36 3.54 0.73 9.13
C ILE A 36 3.96 0.47 7.69
N CYS A 37 3.80 1.47 6.85
CA CYS A 37 4.23 1.42 5.45
C CYS A 37 5.71 1.80 5.30
N GLY A 38 6.33 1.36 4.21
CA GLY A 38 7.68 1.82 3.83
C GLY A 38 7.79 3.34 3.71
N SER A 39 6.73 4.03 3.31
CA SER A 39 6.68 5.49 3.24
C SER A 39 6.79 6.16 4.62
N ASP A 40 6.21 5.56 5.67
CA ASP A 40 6.35 6.05 7.05
C ASP A 40 7.81 5.95 7.52
N LEU A 41 8.49 4.85 7.15
CA LEU A 41 9.90 4.65 7.44
C LEU A 41 10.79 5.67 6.71
N HIS A 42 10.46 6.02 5.45
CA HIS A 42 11.18 7.06 4.71
C HIS A 42 11.01 8.44 5.39
N TYR A 43 9.79 8.80 5.81
CA TYR A 43 9.59 10.04 6.56
C TYR A 43 10.41 10.07 7.86
N TYR A 44 10.50 8.95 8.56
CA TYR A 44 11.28 8.88 9.80
C TYR A 44 12.80 8.90 9.55
N PHE A 45 13.32 8.01 8.70
CA PHE A 45 14.77 7.86 8.51
C PHE A 45 15.38 8.91 7.60
N GLU A 46 14.63 9.51 6.70
CA GLU A 46 15.14 10.45 5.69
C GLU A 46 14.57 11.86 5.85
N GLY A 47 13.50 12.04 6.64
CA GLY A 47 12.75 13.30 6.75
C GLY A 47 11.94 13.62 5.50
N ALA A 48 11.85 12.66 4.55
CA ALA A 48 11.16 12.83 3.29
C ALA A 48 10.80 11.48 2.66
N ASN A 49 9.76 11.44 1.84
CA ASN A 49 9.45 10.33 0.94
C ASN A 49 9.57 10.84 -0.52
N GLY A 50 10.72 10.60 -1.15
CA GLY A 50 11.05 11.18 -2.43
C GLY A 50 11.06 12.71 -2.39
N ALA A 51 10.19 13.37 -3.16
CA ALA A 51 10.06 14.83 -3.18
C ALA A 51 9.24 15.42 -2.01
N PHE A 52 8.58 14.58 -1.21
CA PHE A 52 7.66 15.00 -0.16
C PHE A 52 8.40 15.12 1.17
N VAL A 53 8.84 16.34 1.50
CA VAL A 53 9.64 16.65 2.69
C VAL A 53 8.74 17.00 3.87
N VAL A 54 9.05 16.46 5.05
CA VAL A 54 8.40 16.83 6.31
C VAL A 54 8.79 18.27 6.65
N ARG A 55 7.82 19.18 6.67
CA ARG A 55 8.00 20.64 6.93
C ARG A 55 7.28 21.10 8.18
N GLU A 56 6.38 20.28 8.71
CA GLU A 56 5.68 20.43 9.97
C GLU A 56 5.48 19.05 10.59
N PRO A 57 5.15 18.92 11.88
CA PRO A 57 4.90 17.62 12.48
C PRO A 57 3.86 16.81 11.69
N LEU A 58 4.27 15.63 11.23
CA LEU A 58 3.44 14.72 10.44
C LEU A 58 3.02 13.53 11.30
N CYS A 59 1.71 13.33 11.48
CA CYS A 59 1.17 12.07 11.95
C CYS A 59 1.17 11.07 10.79
N PRO A 60 1.96 9.99 10.83
CA PRO A 60 1.99 8.98 9.78
C PRO A 60 0.79 8.02 9.86
N GLY A 61 0.73 7.05 8.94
CA GLY A 61 -0.22 5.95 8.95
C GLY A 61 -1.44 6.16 8.05
N HIS A 62 -1.60 5.24 7.10
CA HIS A 62 -2.70 5.20 6.12
C HIS A 62 -3.30 3.79 5.96
N GLU A 63 -2.69 2.79 6.58
CA GLU A 63 -3.16 1.42 6.66
C GLU A 63 -3.93 1.24 7.98
N VAL A 64 -5.19 1.72 8.02
CA VAL A 64 -5.87 1.99 9.28
C VAL A 64 -7.23 1.32 9.40
N SER A 65 -7.58 0.94 10.63
CA SER A 65 -8.92 0.48 10.99
C SER A 65 -9.30 0.94 12.39
N GLY A 66 -10.60 1.04 12.64
CA GLY A 66 -11.12 1.49 13.92
C GLY A 66 -12.64 1.41 13.96
N THR A 67 -13.23 2.23 14.79
CA THR A 67 -14.69 2.35 14.90
C THR A 67 -15.12 3.80 14.73
N VAL A 68 -16.31 4.02 14.23
CA VAL A 68 -16.94 5.34 14.23
C VAL A 68 -17.08 5.80 15.68
N ASP A 69 -16.56 6.98 16.00
CA ASP A 69 -16.72 7.64 17.28
C ASP A 69 -17.81 8.72 17.22
N ALA A 70 -17.75 9.61 16.23
CA ALA A 70 -18.74 10.64 16.00
C ALA A 70 -18.97 10.92 14.53
N ASP A 71 -20.24 10.94 14.12
CA ASP A 71 -20.70 11.43 12.81
C ASP A 71 -21.81 12.45 12.99
N PRO A 72 -21.53 13.77 12.81
CA PRO A 72 -22.55 14.81 12.94
C PRO A 72 -23.74 14.67 12.00
N SER A 73 -23.58 13.94 10.88
CA SER A 73 -24.69 13.68 9.93
C SER A 73 -25.63 12.58 10.40
N GLY A 74 -25.24 11.75 11.39
CA GLY A 74 -25.98 10.61 11.89
C GLY A 74 -26.13 9.43 10.93
N ARG A 75 -25.40 9.42 9.79
CA ARG A 75 -25.47 8.32 8.82
C ARG A 75 -24.71 7.08 9.28
N LEU A 76 -23.61 7.28 10.00
CA LEU A 76 -22.81 6.20 10.57
C LEU A 76 -23.03 6.12 12.07
N VAL A 77 -23.40 4.94 12.54
CA VAL A 77 -23.67 4.72 13.97
C VAL A 77 -22.35 4.62 14.75
N PRO A 78 -22.20 5.32 15.89
CA PRO A 78 -21.05 5.14 16.77
C PRO A 78 -20.84 3.65 17.13
N GLY A 79 -19.57 3.21 17.14
CA GLY A 79 -19.18 1.82 17.33
C GLY A 79 -19.14 0.97 16.05
N THR A 80 -19.64 1.45 14.90
CA THR A 80 -19.53 0.75 13.62
C THR A 80 -18.07 0.49 13.28
N PRO A 81 -17.63 -0.79 13.05
CA PRO A 81 -16.27 -1.10 12.65
C PRO A 81 -16.02 -0.67 11.21
N VAL A 82 -14.88 -0.02 10.97
CA VAL A 82 -14.56 0.60 9.68
C VAL A 82 -13.07 0.49 9.35
N THR A 83 -12.77 0.55 8.05
CA THR A 83 -11.47 0.97 7.52
C THR A 83 -11.65 2.24 6.70
N VAL A 84 -10.57 2.79 6.16
CA VAL A 84 -10.58 4.07 5.46
C VAL A 84 -9.95 3.90 4.07
N HIS A 85 -10.59 4.48 3.06
CA HIS A 85 -9.92 4.72 1.78
C HIS A 85 -9.06 5.98 1.96
N PRO A 86 -7.71 5.88 2.01
CA PRO A 86 -6.86 6.96 2.52
C PRO A 86 -6.66 8.12 1.55
N ALA A 87 -7.09 7.98 0.28
CA ALA A 87 -6.92 9.00 -0.73
C ALA A 87 -8.15 9.91 -0.86
N THR A 88 -7.92 11.19 -1.01
CA THR A 88 -8.85 12.13 -1.63
C THR A 88 -8.37 12.48 -3.03
N PHE A 89 -9.30 12.82 -3.90
CA PHE A 89 -8.99 13.09 -5.30
C PHE A 89 -9.24 14.57 -5.59
N GLY A 90 -8.37 15.16 -6.40
CA GLY A 90 -8.55 16.51 -6.89
C GLY A 90 -9.57 16.58 -8.03
N GLU A 91 -9.37 17.52 -8.94
CA GLU A 91 -10.27 17.72 -10.08
C GLU A 91 -9.92 16.78 -11.24
N CYS A 92 -10.96 16.27 -11.90
CA CYS A 92 -10.79 15.48 -13.11
C CYS A 92 -10.15 16.32 -14.23
N LEU A 93 -9.12 15.77 -14.85
CA LEU A 93 -8.58 16.32 -16.10
C LEU A 93 -9.20 15.61 -17.30
N PRO A 94 -9.45 16.31 -18.42
CA PRO A 94 -9.91 15.70 -19.66
C PRO A 94 -9.01 14.53 -20.09
N GLY A 95 -9.62 13.38 -20.39
CA GLY A 95 -8.92 12.14 -20.74
C GLY A 95 -8.53 11.27 -19.54
N LEU A 96 -8.80 11.69 -18.31
CA LEU A 96 -8.53 10.93 -17.09
C LEU A 96 -9.82 10.58 -16.30
N GLU A 97 -10.99 10.60 -16.93
CA GLU A 97 -12.31 10.45 -16.29
C GLU A 97 -12.44 9.14 -15.49
N GLY A 98 -11.83 8.06 -15.96
CA GLY A 98 -11.82 6.74 -15.28
C GLY A 98 -10.65 6.53 -14.32
N HIS A 99 -9.73 7.49 -14.18
CA HIS A 99 -8.42 7.29 -13.55
C HIS A 99 -8.22 8.30 -12.41
N ARG A 100 -9.07 8.25 -11.38
CA ARG A 100 -9.06 9.20 -10.23
C ARG A 100 -7.69 9.32 -9.56
N HIS A 101 -6.95 8.21 -9.48
CA HIS A 101 -5.60 8.17 -8.88
C HIS A 101 -4.56 9.00 -9.65
N LEU A 102 -4.86 9.42 -10.88
CA LEU A 102 -4.02 10.32 -11.70
C LEU A 102 -4.49 11.77 -11.67
N TRP A 103 -5.57 12.10 -10.96
CA TRP A 103 -6.06 13.47 -10.88
C TRP A 103 -5.11 14.32 -10.03
N PRO A 104 -4.78 15.54 -10.45
CA PRO A 104 -3.89 16.41 -9.69
C PRO A 104 -4.52 16.88 -8.37
N ARG A 105 -3.66 17.30 -7.44
CA ARG A 105 -4.08 17.88 -6.15
C ARG A 105 -4.88 16.93 -5.26
N GLY A 106 -4.75 15.64 -5.44
CA GLY A 106 -5.21 14.66 -4.46
C GLY A 106 -4.36 14.71 -3.19
N ALA A 107 -4.90 14.19 -2.09
CA ALA A 107 -4.20 14.05 -0.83
C ALA A 107 -4.24 12.60 -0.36
N TYR A 108 -3.30 12.22 0.49
CA TYR A 108 -3.22 10.88 1.06
C TYR A 108 -2.95 10.97 2.55
N LEU A 109 -3.62 10.17 3.37
CA LEU A 109 -3.42 10.16 4.83
C LEU A 109 -1.94 9.84 5.16
N GLY A 110 -1.41 10.50 6.19
CA GLY A 110 -0.04 10.31 6.64
C GLY A 110 1.01 10.75 5.62
N SER A 111 0.71 11.72 4.75
CA SER A 111 1.61 12.14 3.69
C SER A 111 1.97 13.63 3.76
N ALA A 112 3.26 13.91 3.51
CA ALA A 112 3.80 15.25 3.33
C ALA A 112 3.67 15.77 1.88
N SER A 113 2.86 15.11 1.03
CA SER A 113 2.66 15.52 -0.37
C SER A 113 1.85 16.79 -0.54
N THR A 114 1.14 17.23 0.49
CA THR A 114 0.36 18.47 0.54
C THR A 114 0.96 19.48 1.52
N TRP A 115 0.48 20.71 1.44
CA TRP A 115 0.76 21.76 2.43
C TRP A 115 -0.55 22.50 2.78
N PRO A 116 -0.99 22.49 4.06
CA PRO A 116 -0.47 21.70 5.19
C PRO A 116 -0.43 20.20 4.91
N HIS A 117 0.37 19.44 5.71
CA HIS A 117 0.45 17.99 5.56
C HIS A 117 -0.87 17.30 5.86
N THR A 118 -1.16 16.22 5.15
CA THR A 118 -2.33 15.39 5.40
C THR A 118 -2.01 14.41 6.53
N GLN A 119 -2.58 14.64 7.71
CA GLN A 119 -2.33 13.85 8.91
C GLN A 119 -2.91 12.43 8.76
N GLY A 120 -2.22 11.43 9.32
CA GLY A 120 -2.60 10.02 9.27
C GLY A 120 -3.22 9.50 10.56
N GLY A 121 -3.35 8.19 10.64
CA GLY A 121 -4.10 7.49 11.69
C GLY A 121 -3.25 6.84 12.79
N MET A 122 -1.95 7.13 12.92
CA MET A 122 -1.17 6.71 14.09
C MET A 122 -1.45 7.62 15.29
N SER A 123 -2.74 7.72 15.66
CA SER A 123 -3.31 8.54 16.73
C SER A 123 -4.49 7.82 17.38
N GLU A 124 -4.95 8.25 18.55
CA GLU A 124 -6.13 7.65 19.18
C GLU A 124 -7.43 7.96 18.40
N TYR A 125 -7.50 9.15 17.77
CA TYR A 125 -8.64 9.57 16.94
C TYR A 125 -8.17 10.19 15.65
N LEU A 126 -8.92 9.94 14.58
CA LEU A 126 -8.67 10.45 13.24
C LEU A 126 -9.96 11.10 12.69
N ILE A 127 -9.83 12.27 12.10
CA ILE A 127 -10.91 12.89 11.30
C ILE A 127 -10.69 12.56 9.82
N VAL A 128 -11.75 12.07 9.18
CA VAL A 128 -11.76 11.81 7.74
C VAL A 128 -13.03 12.35 7.11
N GLU A 129 -13.02 12.58 5.81
CA GLU A 129 -14.24 12.84 5.06
C GLU A 129 -15.16 11.60 5.09
N ALA A 130 -16.46 11.78 5.25
CA ALA A 130 -17.41 10.67 5.34
C ALA A 130 -17.34 9.73 4.13
N GLY A 131 -17.00 10.26 2.95
CA GLY A 131 -16.81 9.49 1.73
C GLY A 131 -15.58 8.54 1.74
N MET A 132 -14.64 8.72 2.66
CA MET A 132 -13.47 7.86 2.85
C MET A 132 -13.78 6.63 3.70
N VAL A 133 -14.82 6.67 4.52
CA VAL A 133 -15.15 5.60 5.48
C VAL A 133 -15.71 4.38 4.74
N ARG A 134 -15.23 3.20 5.12
CA ARG A 134 -15.67 1.89 4.61
C ARG A 134 -16.09 1.02 5.77
N PRO A 135 -17.42 0.87 6.04
CA PRO A 135 -17.91 -0.09 7.01
C PRO A 135 -17.44 -1.50 6.68
N LEU A 136 -17.05 -2.25 7.69
CA LEU A 136 -16.56 -3.61 7.50
C LEU A 136 -17.73 -4.58 7.34
N PRO A 137 -17.58 -5.63 6.52
CA PRO A 137 -18.52 -6.74 6.51
C PRO A 137 -18.48 -7.48 7.86
N GLU A 138 -19.60 -8.15 8.18
CA GLU A 138 -19.68 -8.98 9.37
C GLU A 138 -18.59 -10.07 9.39
N GLY A 139 -17.99 -10.27 10.55
CA GLY A 139 -16.94 -11.28 10.75
C GLY A 139 -15.51 -10.84 10.40
N LEU A 140 -15.30 -9.71 9.74
CA LEU A 140 -13.96 -9.19 9.48
C LEU A 140 -13.43 -8.46 10.73
N SER A 141 -12.25 -8.89 11.21
CA SER A 141 -11.60 -8.23 12.35
C SER A 141 -11.02 -6.87 11.97
N LEU A 142 -10.92 -5.97 12.97
CA LEU A 142 -10.24 -4.69 12.78
C LEU A 142 -8.75 -4.87 12.42
N ALA A 143 -8.09 -5.90 12.96
CA ALA A 143 -6.70 -6.20 12.63
C ALA A 143 -6.52 -6.57 11.16
N ASP A 144 -7.38 -7.43 10.63
CA ASP A 144 -7.35 -7.81 9.21
C ASP A 144 -7.76 -6.63 8.31
N ALA A 145 -8.70 -5.81 8.76
CA ALA A 145 -9.17 -4.65 8.00
C ALA A 145 -8.09 -3.57 7.81
N ALA A 146 -7.10 -3.49 8.69
CA ALA A 146 -5.94 -2.60 8.50
C ALA A 146 -5.09 -2.99 7.28
N LEU A 147 -5.17 -4.26 6.83
CA LEU A 147 -4.48 -4.74 5.61
C LEU A 147 -5.23 -4.38 4.31
N ALA A 148 -6.40 -3.77 4.38
CA ALA A 148 -7.22 -3.48 3.20
C ALA A 148 -6.51 -2.51 2.23
N GLU A 149 -5.79 -1.52 2.75
CA GLU A 149 -5.04 -0.56 1.93
C GLU A 149 -3.88 -1.24 1.19
N PRO A 150 -2.90 -1.90 1.86
CA PRO A 150 -1.79 -2.53 1.15
C PRO A 150 -2.24 -3.70 0.27
N LEU A 151 -3.33 -4.39 0.59
CA LEU A 151 -3.95 -5.37 -0.31
C LEU A 151 -4.47 -4.70 -1.59
N ALA A 152 -5.09 -3.51 -1.47
CA ALA A 152 -5.59 -2.76 -2.63
C ALA A 152 -4.45 -2.36 -3.58
N VAL A 153 -3.24 -2.09 -3.07
CA VAL A 153 -2.04 -1.86 -3.90
C VAL A 153 -1.72 -3.08 -4.76
N GLY A 154 -1.69 -4.27 -4.15
CA GLY A 154 -1.47 -5.54 -4.88
C GLY A 154 -2.56 -5.80 -5.92
N LEU A 155 -3.83 -5.63 -5.56
CA LEU A 155 -4.99 -5.81 -6.45
C LEU A 155 -4.98 -4.80 -7.61
N HIS A 156 -4.54 -3.56 -7.37
CA HIS A 156 -4.37 -2.57 -8.42
C HIS A 156 -3.29 -2.99 -9.42
N GLY A 157 -2.14 -3.48 -8.94
CA GLY A 157 -1.09 -4.06 -9.81
C GLY A 157 -1.62 -5.20 -10.68
N ILE A 158 -2.43 -6.11 -10.11
CA ILE A 158 -3.09 -7.19 -10.84
C ILE A 158 -4.05 -6.63 -11.91
N ALA A 159 -4.85 -5.62 -11.59
CA ALA A 159 -5.77 -4.99 -12.52
C ALA A 159 -5.04 -4.30 -13.68
N VAL A 160 -3.97 -3.56 -13.40
CA VAL A 160 -3.12 -2.90 -14.42
C VAL A 160 -2.46 -3.93 -15.34
N ALA A 161 -2.09 -5.10 -14.80
CA ALA A 161 -1.55 -6.22 -15.60
C ALA A 161 -2.62 -6.94 -16.46
N GLY A 162 -3.86 -6.48 -16.45
CA GLY A 162 -4.96 -7.11 -17.21
C GLY A 162 -5.48 -8.41 -16.58
N GLY A 163 -5.36 -8.56 -15.26
CA GLY A 163 -5.80 -9.71 -14.50
C GLY A 163 -4.85 -10.91 -14.56
N VAL A 164 -5.08 -11.89 -13.68
CA VAL A 164 -4.20 -13.05 -13.47
C VAL A 164 -4.91 -14.41 -13.55
N ALA A 165 -6.23 -14.43 -13.77
CA ALA A 165 -6.99 -15.68 -13.83
C ALA A 165 -6.44 -16.65 -14.89
N GLY A 166 -6.15 -17.88 -14.49
CA GLY A 166 -5.58 -18.92 -15.34
C GLY A 166 -4.12 -18.69 -15.79
N LYS A 167 -3.43 -17.69 -15.25
CA LYS A 167 -2.06 -17.30 -15.64
C LYS A 167 -1.03 -17.80 -14.63
N ARG A 168 0.21 -17.96 -15.11
CA ARG A 168 1.40 -18.17 -14.27
C ARG A 168 1.93 -16.80 -13.82
N VAL A 169 1.97 -16.59 -12.52
CA VAL A 169 2.30 -15.30 -11.91
C VAL A 169 3.62 -15.39 -11.13
N LEU A 170 4.53 -14.47 -11.38
CA LEU A 170 5.70 -14.24 -10.55
C LEU A 170 5.45 -13.01 -9.66
N VAL A 171 5.70 -13.14 -8.36
CA VAL A 171 5.79 -12.02 -7.43
C VAL A 171 7.24 -11.87 -6.99
N SER A 172 7.87 -10.79 -7.41
CA SER A 172 9.27 -10.47 -7.11
C SER A 172 9.35 -9.59 -5.87
N GLY A 173 9.93 -10.12 -4.80
CA GLY A 173 9.92 -9.53 -3.46
C GLY A 173 8.69 -9.99 -2.66
N SER A 174 8.95 -10.70 -1.55
CA SER A 174 7.93 -11.27 -0.65
C SER A 174 7.81 -10.48 0.65
N GLY A 175 8.02 -9.15 0.59
CA GLY A 175 7.67 -8.22 1.66
C GLY A 175 6.15 -8.10 1.83
N PRO A 176 5.65 -7.19 2.70
CA PRO A 176 4.22 -7.05 2.95
C PRO A 176 3.37 -6.88 1.68
N ILE A 177 3.78 -6.00 0.77
CA ILE A 177 3.08 -5.78 -0.51
C ILE A 177 3.14 -7.03 -1.39
N GLY A 178 4.30 -7.68 -1.52
CA GLY A 178 4.42 -8.88 -2.34
C GLY A 178 3.57 -10.05 -1.81
N LEU A 179 3.53 -10.26 -0.49
CA LEU A 179 2.67 -11.29 0.12
C LEU A 179 1.19 -11.00 -0.11
N LEU A 180 0.75 -9.76 0.00
CA LEU A 180 -0.65 -9.37 -0.27
C LEU A 180 -0.98 -9.43 -1.77
N ALA A 181 -0.03 -9.09 -2.65
CA ALA A 181 -0.17 -9.28 -4.09
C ALA A 181 -0.28 -10.77 -4.45
N ALA A 182 0.52 -11.64 -3.81
CA ALA A 182 0.43 -13.09 -3.99
C ALA A 182 -0.92 -13.64 -3.50
N ALA A 183 -1.40 -13.21 -2.32
CA ALA A 183 -2.72 -13.58 -1.82
C ALA A 183 -3.84 -13.11 -2.79
N GLY A 184 -3.73 -11.87 -3.29
CA GLY A 184 -4.65 -11.33 -4.30
C GLY A 184 -4.62 -12.13 -5.60
N ALA A 185 -3.44 -12.55 -6.07
CA ALA A 185 -3.29 -13.38 -7.28
C ALA A 185 -3.93 -14.77 -7.10
N LEU A 186 -3.70 -15.43 -5.96
CA LEU A 186 -4.33 -16.71 -5.62
C LEU A 186 -5.86 -16.57 -5.60
N ALA A 187 -6.38 -15.58 -4.88
CA ALA A 187 -7.81 -15.30 -4.78
C ALA A 187 -8.45 -14.92 -6.12
N SER A 188 -7.68 -14.33 -7.05
CA SER A 188 -8.12 -13.96 -8.40
C SER A 188 -8.00 -15.11 -9.41
N GLY A 189 -7.69 -16.33 -8.96
CA GLY A 189 -7.67 -17.53 -9.79
C GLY A 189 -6.43 -17.67 -10.68
N ALA A 190 -5.27 -17.18 -10.26
CA ALA A 190 -3.99 -17.52 -10.90
C ALA A 190 -3.81 -19.04 -10.97
N ALA A 191 -3.34 -19.55 -12.10
CA ALA A 191 -3.08 -21.00 -12.25
C ALA A 191 -1.91 -21.44 -11.38
N GLU A 192 -0.90 -20.58 -11.26
CA GLU A 192 0.30 -20.81 -10.48
C GLU A 192 0.86 -19.49 -9.99
N VAL A 193 1.31 -19.45 -8.73
CA VAL A 193 1.99 -18.29 -8.15
C VAL A 193 3.37 -18.72 -7.66
N THR A 194 4.39 -18.02 -8.11
CA THR A 194 5.78 -18.14 -7.65
C THR A 194 6.16 -16.86 -6.91
N CYS A 195 6.74 -16.98 -5.73
CA CYS A 195 7.28 -15.85 -4.96
C CYS A 195 8.80 -15.93 -4.89
N THR A 196 9.49 -14.79 -5.02
CA THR A 196 10.94 -14.70 -4.82
C THR A 196 11.30 -13.73 -3.71
N ASP A 197 12.36 -14.02 -2.97
CA ASP A 197 12.95 -13.13 -1.98
C ASP A 197 14.42 -13.54 -1.70
N VAL A 198 15.21 -12.62 -1.16
CA VAL A 198 16.57 -12.89 -0.70
C VAL A 198 16.60 -13.55 0.69
N LEU A 199 15.53 -13.36 1.48
CA LEU A 199 15.40 -13.86 2.84
C LEU A 199 14.47 -15.08 2.91
N PRO A 200 14.76 -16.09 3.75
CA PRO A 200 13.91 -17.27 3.90
C PRO A 200 12.57 -16.98 4.59
N GLY A 201 12.53 -16.10 5.59
CA GLY A 201 11.32 -15.82 6.38
C GLY A 201 10.13 -15.30 5.56
N PRO A 202 10.29 -14.32 4.63
CA PRO A 202 9.24 -13.95 3.69
C PRO A 202 8.73 -15.12 2.84
N LEU A 203 9.62 -16.00 2.38
CA LEU A 203 9.25 -17.18 1.57
C LEU A 203 8.48 -18.22 2.39
N GLU A 204 8.77 -18.37 3.67
CA GLU A 204 7.99 -19.23 4.58
C GLU A 204 6.56 -18.69 4.75
N ARG A 205 6.40 -17.37 4.89
CA ARG A 205 5.07 -16.73 4.92
C ARG A 205 4.32 -16.91 3.60
N ALA A 206 5.00 -16.80 2.46
CA ALA A 206 4.40 -17.05 1.15
C ALA A 206 3.87 -18.51 1.05
N ARG A 207 4.63 -19.49 1.52
CA ARG A 207 4.18 -20.90 1.57
C ARG A 207 2.96 -21.06 2.48
N ALA A 208 2.95 -20.40 3.64
CA ALA A 208 1.81 -20.42 4.55
C ALA A 208 0.54 -19.83 3.97
N LEU A 209 0.65 -18.88 3.03
CA LEU A 209 -0.47 -18.32 2.25
C LEU A 209 -0.97 -19.26 1.14
N GLY A 210 -0.29 -20.39 0.86
CA GLY A 210 -0.66 -21.31 -0.20
C GLY A 210 0.02 -21.05 -1.55
N VAL A 211 1.07 -20.22 -1.57
CA VAL A 211 1.90 -20.03 -2.78
C VAL A 211 2.58 -21.35 -3.16
N GLN A 212 2.44 -21.77 -4.43
CA GLN A 212 2.89 -23.06 -4.89
C GLN A 212 4.42 -23.15 -5.00
N HIS A 213 5.08 -22.09 -5.41
CA HIS A 213 6.53 -22.07 -5.60
C HIS A 213 7.17 -20.86 -4.90
N THR A 214 8.30 -21.13 -4.26
CA THR A 214 9.10 -20.07 -3.64
C THR A 214 10.56 -20.29 -4.02
N LEU A 215 11.21 -19.24 -4.52
CA LEU A 215 12.59 -19.26 -4.98
C LEU A 215 13.42 -18.25 -4.18
N ARG A 216 14.52 -18.71 -3.60
CA ARG A 216 15.46 -17.83 -2.90
C ARG A 216 16.45 -17.24 -3.89
N VAL A 217 16.42 -15.92 -4.05
CA VAL A 217 17.37 -15.21 -4.91
C VAL A 217 18.81 -15.47 -4.49
N GLY A 218 19.63 -15.83 -5.45
CA GLY A 218 21.04 -16.18 -5.22
C GLY A 218 21.30 -17.64 -4.82
N ALA A 219 20.26 -18.45 -4.61
CA ALA A 219 20.36 -19.89 -4.33
C ALA A 219 19.61 -20.74 -5.36
N ASP A 220 18.41 -20.30 -5.75
CA ASP A 220 17.55 -21.00 -6.71
C ASP A 220 17.59 -20.30 -8.06
N GLU A 221 17.38 -21.06 -9.13
CA GLU A 221 17.30 -20.53 -10.50
C GLU A 221 15.88 -20.03 -10.78
N LEU A 222 15.77 -18.77 -11.27
CA LEU A 222 14.52 -18.21 -11.73
C LEU A 222 14.33 -18.56 -13.21
N PRO A 223 13.27 -19.33 -13.59
CA PRO A 223 13.05 -19.73 -14.97
C PRO A 223 12.83 -18.52 -15.88
N ALA A 224 13.60 -18.47 -16.98
CA ALA A 224 13.45 -17.44 -18.02
C ALA A 224 12.19 -17.69 -18.87
N GLU A 225 11.62 -16.61 -19.45
CA GLU A 225 10.47 -16.61 -20.38
C GLU A 225 9.29 -17.49 -19.91
N SER A 226 9.03 -17.55 -18.58
CA SER A 226 8.14 -18.55 -17.99
C SER A 226 6.83 -18.01 -17.43
N TYR A 227 6.72 -16.71 -17.17
CA TYR A 227 5.57 -16.14 -16.46
C TYR A 227 4.73 -15.24 -17.37
N ASP A 228 3.41 -15.38 -17.29
CA ASP A 228 2.45 -14.56 -18.02
C ASP A 228 2.38 -13.13 -17.47
N VAL A 229 2.45 -13.03 -16.13
CA VAL A 229 2.38 -11.78 -15.38
C VAL A 229 3.46 -11.80 -14.30
N VAL A 230 4.16 -10.68 -14.20
CA VAL A 230 5.12 -10.42 -13.13
C VAL A 230 4.64 -9.21 -12.32
N LEU A 231 4.51 -9.39 -11.02
CA LEU A 231 4.22 -8.33 -10.05
C LEU A 231 5.54 -8.00 -9.35
N GLU A 232 6.20 -6.92 -9.77
CA GLU A 232 7.46 -6.50 -9.17
C GLU A 232 7.17 -5.65 -7.94
N CYS A 233 7.49 -6.18 -6.75
CA CYS A 233 7.18 -5.57 -5.45
C CYS A 233 8.42 -5.17 -4.65
N SER A 234 9.63 -5.42 -5.17
CA SER A 234 10.87 -5.15 -4.44
C SER A 234 11.43 -3.73 -4.68
N GLY A 235 11.21 -3.17 -5.87
CA GLY A 235 11.83 -1.91 -6.29
C GLY A 235 13.35 -1.98 -6.49
N VAL A 236 13.96 -3.18 -6.49
CA VAL A 236 15.41 -3.36 -6.63
C VAL A 236 15.78 -3.52 -8.10
N PRO A 237 16.70 -2.73 -8.68
CA PRO A 237 17.05 -2.79 -10.09
C PRO A 237 17.48 -4.17 -10.59
N ALA A 238 18.22 -4.93 -9.78
CA ALA A 238 18.61 -6.29 -10.14
C ALA A 238 17.40 -7.24 -10.23
N ALA A 239 16.40 -7.07 -9.35
CA ALA A 239 15.16 -7.84 -9.38
C ALA A 239 14.30 -7.46 -10.60
N ILE A 240 14.24 -6.16 -10.95
CA ILE A 240 13.55 -5.70 -12.17
C ILE A 240 14.16 -6.35 -13.40
N ASN A 241 15.48 -6.39 -13.52
CA ASN A 241 16.16 -7.07 -14.64
C ASN A 241 15.89 -8.58 -14.65
N ALA A 242 15.86 -9.22 -13.49
CA ALA A 242 15.47 -10.63 -13.39
C ALA A 242 14.00 -10.86 -13.82
N CYS A 243 13.09 -9.93 -13.50
CA CYS A 243 11.70 -9.96 -13.95
C CYS A 243 11.59 -9.84 -15.48
N ILE A 244 12.40 -8.99 -16.10
CA ILE A 244 12.46 -8.85 -17.57
C ILE A 244 12.87 -10.17 -18.24
N ALA A 245 13.87 -10.86 -17.69
CA ALA A 245 14.28 -12.17 -18.20
C ALA A 245 13.24 -13.29 -17.92
N ALA A 246 12.47 -13.19 -16.83
CA ALA A 246 11.52 -14.22 -16.42
C ALA A 246 10.15 -14.10 -17.11
N VAL A 247 9.74 -12.90 -17.52
CA VAL A 247 8.46 -12.71 -18.22
C VAL A 247 8.53 -13.35 -19.60
N ARG A 248 7.48 -14.06 -19.99
CA ARG A 248 7.42 -14.64 -21.34
C ARG A 248 7.15 -13.58 -22.41
N ARG A 249 7.36 -13.93 -23.65
CA ARG A 249 6.97 -13.08 -24.80
C ARG A 249 5.48 -12.75 -24.73
N ALA A 250 5.13 -11.49 -24.95
CA ALA A 250 3.79 -10.93 -24.77
C ALA A 250 3.24 -11.06 -23.34
N GLY A 251 4.09 -11.29 -22.33
CA GLY A 251 3.75 -11.20 -20.93
C GLY A 251 3.76 -9.76 -20.45
N VAL A 252 3.35 -9.53 -19.20
CA VAL A 252 3.23 -8.19 -18.62
C VAL A 252 3.99 -8.11 -17.31
N ILE A 253 4.73 -7.03 -17.10
CA ILE A 253 5.33 -6.67 -15.80
C ILE A 253 4.57 -5.47 -15.25
N ALA A 254 3.97 -5.63 -14.07
CA ALA A 254 3.45 -4.53 -13.27
C ALA A 254 4.49 -4.14 -12.22
N GLN A 255 5.05 -2.93 -12.36
CA GLN A 255 5.97 -2.36 -11.39
C GLN A 255 5.17 -1.76 -10.22
N ILE A 256 5.23 -2.39 -9.06
CA ILE A 256 4.56 -1.97 -7.82
C ILE A 256 5.59 -1.41 -6.83
N GLY A 257 6.75 -2.07 -6.74
CA GLY A 257 7.84 -1.66 -5.86
C GLY A 257 8.40 -0.30 -6.24
N MET A 258 8.54 0.60 -5.26
CA MET A 258 9.19 1.89 -5.47
C MET A 258 10.72 1.73 -5.48
N THR A 259 11.36 2.28 -6.51
CA THR A 259 12.82 2.39 -6.54
C THR A 259 13.27 3.64 -5.76
N SER A 260 14.51 3.63 -5.22
CA SER A 260 15.14 4.84 -4.70
C SER A 260 15.24 5.93 -5.78
N ALA A 261 15.39 7.19 -5.39
CA ALA A 261 15.50 8.32 -6.34
C ALA A 261 16.64 8.17 -7.36
N GLY A 262 16.49 8.82 -8.51
CA GLY A 262 17.46 8.88 -9.61
C GLY A 262 17.36 7.75 -10.64
N PRO A 263 18.11 7.84 -11.74
CA PRO A 263 18.12 6.85 -12.82
C PRO A 263 18.56 5.46 -12.33
N LYS A 264 17.95 4.40 -12.86
CA LYS A 264 18.28 3.00 -12.55
C LYS A 264 18.73 2.26 -13.80
N PRO A 265 19.75 1.40 -13.71
CA PRO A 265 20.16 0.56 -14.82
C PRO A 265 19.12 -0.55 -15.01
N VAL A 266 18.33 -0.43 -16.08
CA VAL A 266 17.37 -1.45 -16.52
C VAL A 266 17.74 -1.88 -17.93
N ASP A 267 17.92 -3.19 -18.13
CA ASP A 267 18.27 -3.76 -19.44
C ASP A 267 17.01 -3.93 -20.29
N LEU A 268 16.74 -2.92 -21.11
CA LEU A 268 15.62 -2.95 -22.05
C LEU A 268 15.93 -3.69 -23.35
N ALA A 269 17.18 -4.11 -23.57
CA ALA A 269 17.55 -4.84 -24.80
C ALA A 269 17.04 -6.29 -24.80
N THR A 270 16.62 -6.80 -23.64
CA THR A 270 16.07 -8.15 -23.47
C THR A 270 14.54 -8.18 -23.43
N LEU A 271 13.86 -7.04 -23.57
CA LEU A 271 12.40 -6.92 -23.63
C LEU A 271 11.81 -7.34 -24.98
#